data_58d5fbd3ef353f92b8a73f8bedaeb307
#
_entry.id   58d5fbd3ef353f92b8a73f8bedaeb307
#
_cell.length_a   1.000
_cell.length_b   1.000
_cell.length_c   1.000
_cell.angle_alpha   90.00
_cell.angle_beta   90.00
_cell.angle_gamma   90.00
#
_symmetry.space_group_name_H-M   'P 1'
#
loop_
_entity.id
_entity.type
_entity.pdbx_description
1 polymer ?
#
loop_
_entity_poly.entity_id
_entity_poly.type
_entity_poly.pdbx_seq_one_letter_code
_entity_poly.pdbx_strand_id
1 'polypeptide(L)'
;MNWKYLISWIPGIPIAIVNGLLRNSLYRQVLNELHAHQLSAVSFAVFFGIYVWFVLKWLKLSSNQDALRLGLAWLALTIAFEFLFGHFVMGNPWSVLFNDYNLFAGRVWTLVLIWIAIAPITFHRVQKR
;
A
#
# COMPACT_ATOMS: atom_id res chain seq x y z
N MET A 1 -10.08 -16.61 -4.96
CA MET A 1 -10.18 -15.18 -4.56
C MET A 1 -11.42 -14.58 -5.18
N ASN A 2 -12.18 -13.82 -4.39
CA ASN A 2 -13.36 -13.13 -4.89
C ASN A 2 -12.91 -12.01 -5.86
N TRP A 3 -13.63 -11.86 -6.99
CA TRP A 3 -13.31 -10.83 -7.97
C TRP A 3 -13.37 -9.41 -7.38
N LYS A 4 -14.20 -9.19 -6.34
CA LYS A 4 -14.27 -7.90 -5.65
C LYS A 4 -12.97 -7.54 -4.94
N TYR A 5 -12.18 -8.53 -4.53
CA TYR A 5 -10.88 -8.29 -3.91
C TYR A 5 -9.91 -7.68 -4.92
N LEU A 6 -9.90 -8.20 -6.13
CA LEU A 6 -9.07 -7.65 -7.20
C LEU A 6 -9.52 -6.25 -7.59
N ILE A 7 -10.81 -6.06 -7.82
CA ILE A 7 -11.35 -4.76 -8.23
C ILE A 7 -11.12 -3.71 -7.14
N SER A 8 -11.27 -4.06 -5.86
CA SER A 8 -11.03 -3.13 -4.76
C SER A 8 -9.55 -2.78 -4.59
N TRP A 9 -8.64 -3.65 -5.06
CA TRP A 9 -7.21 -3.37 -5.04
C TRP A 9 -6.79 -2.38 -6.13
N ILE A 10 -7.43 -2.43 -7.30
CA ILE A 10 -7.02 -1.64 -8.48
C ILE A 10 -6.95 -0.13 -8.19
N PRO A 11 -7.91 0.51 -7.50
CA PRO A 11 -7.80 1.94 -7.20
C PRO A 11 -6.58 2.32 -6.35
N GLY A 12 -5.97 1.36 -5.66
CA GLY A 12 -4.72 1.59 -4.96
C GLY A 12 -3.56 1.95 -5.90
N ILE A 13 -3.61 1.51 -7.16
CA ILE A 13 -2.58 1.82 -8.16
C ILE A 13 -2.51 3.34 -8.44
N PRO A 14 -3.61 4.03 -8.84
CA PRO A 14 -3.54 5.47 -9.01
C PRO A 14 -3.24 6.22 -7.70
N ILE A 15 -3.70 5.74 -6.55
CA ILE A 15 -3.31 6.33 -5.26
C ILE A 15 -1.79 6.28 -5.08
N ALA A 16 -1.19 5.13 -5.34
CA ALA A 16 0.26 4.96 -5.24
C ALA A 16 1.00 5.83 -6.26
N ILE A 17 0.49 5.93 -7.49
CA ILE A 17 1.09 6.77 -8.54
C ILE A 17 1.08 8.23 -8.13
N VAL A 18 -0.06 8.75 -7.67
CA VAL A 18 -0.17 10.13 -7.20
C VAL A 18 0.79 10.38 -6.04
N ASN A 19 0.87 9.45 -5.11
CA ASN A 19 1.78 9.56 -3.98
C ASN A 19 3.25 9.59 -4.42
N GLY A 20 3.61 8.76 -5.42
CA GLY A 20 4.95 8.77 -5.99
C GLY A 20 5.28 10.08 -6.70
N LEU A 21 4.31 10.68 -7.41
CA LEU A 21 4.47 11.98 -8.03
C LEU A 21 4.68 13.08 -6.98
N LEU A 22 3.93 13.04 -5.90
CA LEU A 22 4.13 13.99 -4.78
C LEU A 22 5.53 13.85 -4.19
N ARG A 23 6.01 12.62 -4.01
CA ARG A 23 7.34 12.37 -3.50
C ARG A 23 8.41 12.97 -4.40
N ASN A 24 8.31 12.74 -5.70
CA ASN A 24 9.35 13.18 -6.65
C ASN A 24 9.25 14.66 -6.98
N SER A 25 8.03 15.22 -7.02
CA SER A 25 7.81 16.61 -7.44
C SER A 25 7.86 17.59 -6.28
N LEU A 26 7.47 17.18 -5.08
CA LEU A 26 7.37 18.07 -3.93
C LEU A 26 8.31 17.67 -2.80
N TYR A 27 8.22 16.43 -2.31
CA TYR A 27 8.98 16.02 -1.15
C TYR A 27 10.49 16.02 -1.40
N ARG A 28 10.91 15.60 -2.60
CA ARG A 28 12.35 15.55 -2.97
C ARG A 28 12.96 16.93 -3.15
N GLN A 29 12.15 17.96 -3.34
CA GLN A 29 12.65 19.34 -3.46
C GLN A 29 13.06 19.94 -2.11
N VAL A 30 12.44 19.47 -1.03
CA VAL A 30 12.69 20.02 0.32
C VAL A 30 13.38 19.01 1.24
N LEU A 31 13.34 17.72 0.92
CA LEU A 31 13.89 16.64 1.75
C LEU A 31 14.86 15.80 0.94
N ASN A 32 15.81 15.13 1.65
CA ASN A 32 16.66 14.15 0.99
C ASN A 32 15.83 12.91 0.57
N GLU A 33 16.46 11.99 -0.18
CA GLU A 33 15.74 10.83 -0.73
C GLU A 33 15.12 9.96 0.35
N LEU A 34 15.85 9.69 1.44
CA LEU A 34 15.32 8.83 2.51
C LEU A 34 14.14 9.47 3.22
N HIS A 35 14.23 10.75 3.59
CA HIS A 35 13.14 11.44 4.28
C HIS A 35 11.93 11.64 3.35
N ALA A 36 12.17 11.88 2.06
CA ALA A 36 11.08 11.95 1.09
C ALA A 36 10.36 10.60 0.98
N HIS A 37 11.12 9.50 0.98
CA HIS A 37 10.54 8.15 0.99
C HIS A 37 9.70 7.91 2.24
N GLN A 38 10.21 8.29 3.40
CA GLN A 38 9.48 8.12 4.68
C GLN A 38 8.20 8.94 4.71
N LEU A 39 8.24 10.20 4.28
CA LEU A 39 7.05 11.05 4.22
C LEU A 39 6.04 10.50 3.22
N SER A 40 6.52 10.01 2.07
CA SER A 40 5.67 9.38 1.05
C SER A 40 4.98 8.15 1.60
N ALA A 41 5.68 7.32 2.38
CA ALA A 41 5.09 6.14 3.01
C ALA A 41 3.98 6.53 3.98
N VAL A 42 4.18 7.56 4.81
CA VAL A 42 3.16 8.05 5.73
C VAL A 42 1.96 8.60 4.97
N SER A 43 2.21 9.41 3.92
CA SER A 43 1.13 9.96 3.07
C SER A 43 0.31 8.83 2.45
N PHE A 44 0.97 7.81 1.92
CA PHE A 44 0.28 6.67 1.32
C PHE A 44 -0.56 5.94 2.36
N ALA A 45 -0.03 5.72 3.56
CA ALA A 45 -0.76 5.04 4.62
C ALA A 45 -2.04 5.79 4.98
N VAL A 46 -1.99 7.13 5.03
CA VAL A 46 -3.17 7.96 5.32
C VAL A 46 -4.18 7.87 4.17
N PHE A 47 -3.75 8.07 2.93
CA PHE A 47 -4.64 8.02 1.77
C PHE A 47 -5.27 6.64 1.63
N PHE A 48 -4.47 5.60 1.80
CA PHE A 48 -4.95 4.23 1.71
C PHE A 48 -5.93 3.92 2.84
N GLY A 49 -5.66 4.39 4.05
CA GLY A 49 -6.58 4.21 5.18
C GLY A 49 -7.95 4.84 4.93
N ILE A 50 -7.97 6.06 4.38
CA ILE A 50 -9.22 6.72 4.01
C ILE A 50 -9.95 5.90 2.96
N TYR A 51 -9.24 5.42 1.94
CA TYR A 51 -9.83 4.59 0.90
C TYR A 51 -10.44 3.30 1.47
N VAL A 52 -9.71 2.62 2.35
CA VAL A 52 -10.17 1.37 2.96
C VAL A 52 -11.46 1.59 3.75
N TRP A 53 -11.54 2.68 4.51
CA TRP A 53 -12.73 3.00 5.28
C TRP A 53 -13.99 3.01 4.39
N PHE A 54 -13.90 3.66 3.22
CA PHE A 54 -15.04 3.78 2.33
C PHE A 54 -15.30 2.50 1.53
N VAL A 55 -14.25 1.82 1.07
CA VAL A 55 -14.43 0.63 0.23
C VAL A 55 -15.00 -0.54 1.02
N LEU A 56 -14.72 -0.63 2.32
CA LEU A 56 -15.31 -1.69 3.16
C LEU A 56 -16.82 -1.58 3.24
N LYS A 57 -17.35 -0.36 3.19
CA LYS A 57 -18.80 -0.15 3.17
C LYS A 57 -19.44 -0.71 1.90
N TRP A 58 -18.72 -0.64 0.79
CA TRP A 58 -19.15 -1.21 -0.48
C TRP A 58 -19.00 -2.72 -0.53
N LEU A 59 -17.90 -3.24 0.03
CA LEU A 59 -17.62 -4.68 -0.01
C LEU A 59 -18.55 -5.49 0.91
N LYS A 60 -18.99 -4.91 2.01
CA LYS A 60 -19.93 -5.56 2.98
C LYS A 60 -19.41 -6.91 3.44
N LEU A 61 -18.20 -6.91 4.01
CA LEU A 61 -17.59 -8.14 4.49
C LEU A 61 -18.40 -8.76 5.62
N SER A 62 -18.55 -10.10 5.58
CA SER A 62 -19.39 -10.81 6.53
C SER A 62 -18.68 -11.17 7.84
N SER A 63 -17.35 -11.20 7.85
CA SER A 63 -16.61 -11.64 9.04
C SER A 63 -15.20 -11.02 9.08
N ASN A 64 -14.56 -11.13 10.26
CA ASN A 64 -13.16 -10.75 10.40
C ASN A 64 -12.24 -11.60 9.54
N GLN A 65 -12.58 -12.86 9.31
CA GLN A 65 -11.80 -13.72 8.42
C GLN A 65 -11.82 -13.20 6.98
N ASP A 66 -12.98 -12.75 6.50
CA ASP A 66 -13.06 -12.16 5.16
C ASP A 66 -12.21 -10.90 5.05
N ALA A 67 -12.21 -10.07 6.10
CA ALA A 67 -11.36 -8.88 6.13
C ALA A 67 -9.88 -9.25 6.12
N LEU A 68 -9.48 -10.29 6.84
CA LEU A 68 -8.11 -10.78 6.83
C LEU A 68 -7.71 -11.31 5.47
N ARG A 69 -8.59 -12.10 4.83
CA ARG A 69 -8.35 -12.61 3.47
C ARG A 69 -8.19 -11.49 2.47
N LEU A 70 -9.02 -10.45 2.58
CA LEU A 70 -8.92 -9.27 1.72
C LEU A 70 -7.56 -8.60 1.88
N GLY A 71 -7.14 -8.35 3.13
CA GLY A 71 -5.85 -7.73 3.41
C GLY A 71 -4.67 -8.55 2.88
N LEU A 72 -4.70 -9.86 3.06
CA LEU A 72 -3.64 -10.74 2.57
C LEU A 72 -3.62 -10.79 1.04
N ALA A 73 -4.80 -10.78 0.39
CA ALA A 73 -4.88 -10.72 -1.06
C ALA A 73 -4.30 -9.41 -1.59
N TRP A 74 -4.63 -8.28 -0.97
CA TRP A 74 -4.07 -6.98 -1.34
C TRP A 74 -2.56 -6.94 -1.14
N LEU A 75 -2.06 -7.51 -0.05
CA LEU A 75 -0.63 -7.59 0.21
C LEU A 75 0.09 -8.36 -0.91
N ALA A 76 -0.43 -9.54 -1.25
CA ALA A 76 0.17 -10.37 -2.30
C ALA A 76 0.15 -9.66 -3.66
N LEU A 77 -0.97 -9.03 -4.01
CA LEU A 77 -1.10 -8.27 -5.26
C LEU A 77 -0.14 -7.08 -5.29
N THR A 78 0.01 -6.38 -4.17
CA THR A 78 0.91 -5.22 -4.07
C THR A 78 2.37 -5.62 -4.24
N ILE A 79 2.80 -6.68 -3.57
CA ILE A 79 4.18 -7.17 -3.69
C ILE A 79 4.45 -7.62 -5.12
N ALA A 80 3.54 -8.39 -5.71
CA ALA A 80 3.69 -8.84 -7.09
C ALA A 80 3.77 -7.67 -8.04
N PHE A 81 2.89 -6.68 -7.89
CA PHE A 81 2.89 -5.48 -8.73
C PHE A 81 4.19 -4.70 -8.59
N GLU A 82 4.68 -4.50 -7.38
CA GLU A 82 5.90 -3.72 -7.15
C GLU A 82 7.11 -4.37 -7.82
N PHE A 83 7.29 -5.68 -7.65
CA PHE A 83 8.44 -6.35 -8.23
C PHE A 83 8.32 -6.45 -9.75
N LEU A 84 7.15 -6.78 -10.27
CA LEU A 84 6.96 -6.90 -11.72
C LEU A 84 7.06 -5.54 -12.40
N PHE A 85 6.36 -4.55 -11.88
CA PHE A 85 6.38 -3.21 -12.47
C PHE A 85 7.73 -2.54 -12.28
N GLY A 86 8.28 -2.60 -11.06
CA GLY A 86 9.54 -1.94 -10.74
C GLY A 86 10.72 -2.49 -11.54
N HIS A 87 10.76 -3.80 -11.76
CA HIS A 87 11.86 -4.43 -12.50
C HIS A 87 11.64 -4.38 -14.01
N PHE A 88 10.47 -4.83 -14.48
CA PHE A 88 10.24 -5.01 -15.92
C PHE A 88 9.79 -3.74 -16.63
N VAL A 89 9.10 -2.83 -15.97
CA VAL A 89 8.61 -1.59 -16.57
C VAL A 89 9.52 -0.42 -16.26
N MET A 90 9.88 -0.24 -14.98
CA MET A 90 10.73 0.88 -14.55
C MET A 90 12.23 0.59 -14.70
N GLY A 91 12.60 -0.66 -14.94
CA GLY A 91 13.99 -1.04 -15.15
C GLY A 91 14.86 -1.04 -13.92
N ASN A 92 14.28 -1.06 -12.71
CA ASN A 92 15.06 -1.08 -11.48
C ASN A 92 15.67 -2.47 -11.25
N PRO A 93 16.97 -2.53 -10.84
CA PRO A 93 17.56 -3.81 -10.44
C PRO A 93 16.83 -4.41 -9.24
N TRP A 94 16.87 -5.73 -9.13
CA TRP A 94 16.27 -6.41 -7.98
C TRP A 94 16.81 -5.91 -6.65
N SER A 95 18.12 -5.58 -6.61
CA SER A 95 18.75 -5.08 -5.37
C SER A 95 18.12 -3.79 -4.87
N VAL A 96 17.74 -2.90 -5.78
CA VAL A 96 17.07 -1.63 -5.42
C VAL A 96 15.69 -1.93 -4.84
N LEU A 97 14.95 -2.85 -5.46
CA LEU A 97 13.62 -3.22 -4.98
C LEU A 97 13.67 -3.84 -3.59
N PHE A 98 14.63 -4.75 -3.35
CA PHE A 98 14.79 -5.36 -2.03
C PHE A 98 15.25 -4.36 -0.98
N ASN A 99 16.06 -3.35 -1.36
CA ASN A 99 16.51 -2.33 -0.42
C ASN A 99 15.34 -1.52 0.16
N ASP A 100 14.25 -1.33 -0.58
CA ASP A 100 13.08 -0.59 -0.10
C ASP A 100 12.39 -1.28 1.08
N TYR A 101 12.65 -2.56 1.30
CA TYR A 101 12.12 -3.32 2.43
C TYR A 101 13.06 -3.30 3.65
N ASN A 102 14.20 -2.62 3.58
CA ASN A 102 15.20 -2.63 4.63
C ASN A 102 14.86 -1.62 5.73
N LEU A 103 14.17 -2.08 6.77
CA LEU A 103 13.79 -1.26 7.91
C LEU A 103 15.01 -0.70 8.66
N PHE A 104 16.11 -1.47 8.71
CA PHE A 104 17.33 -1.03 9.41
C PHE A 104 18.00 0.15 8.72
N ALA A 105 17.76 0.36 7.42
CA ALA A 105 18.25 1.52 6.68
C ALA A 105 17.26 2.69 6.71
N GLY A 106 16.17 2.60 7.50
CA GLY A 106 15.16 3.63 7.60
C GLY A 106 14.08 3.55 6.53
N ARG A 107 14.08 2.50 5.72
CA ARG A 107 13.07 2.29 4.68
C ARG A 107 11.82 1.69 5.33
N VAL A 108 10.77 2.51 5.43
CA VAL A 108 9.55 2.13 6.19
C VAL A 108 8.48 1.49 5.32
N TRP A 109 8.79 1.15 4.06
CA TRP A 109 7.81 0.57 3.14
C TRP A 109 7.25 -0.76 3.65
N THR A 110 8.06 -1.57 4.32
CA THR A 110 7.58 -2.81 4.94
C THR A 110 6.45 -2.55 5.94
N LEU A 111 6.54 -1.45 6.68
CA LEU A 111 5.46 -1.05 7.60
C LEU A 111 4.17 -0.70 6.84
N VAL A 112 4.29 -0.07 5.67
CA VAL A 112 3.14 0.21 4.81
C VAL A 112 2.50 -1.09 4.33
N LEU A 113 3.31 -2.08 3.95
CA LEU A 113 2.80 -3.40 3.53
C LEU A 113 2.04 -4.09 4.66
N ILE A 114 2.55 -4.02 5.88
CA ILE A 114 1.85 -4.54 7.06
C ILE A 114 0.50 -3.81 7.22
N TRP A 115 0.49 -2.50 7.07
CA TRP A 115 -0.74 -1.70 7.12
C TRP A 115 -1.74 -2.13 6.07
N ILE A 116 -1.31 -2.37 4.83
CA ILE A 116 -2.19 -2.85 3.76
C ILE A 116 -2.85 -4.17 4.17
N ALA A 117 -2.09 -5.06 4.81
CA ALA A 117 -2.60 -6.36 5.22
C ALA A 117 -3.61 -6.26 6.38
N ILE A 118 -3.39 -5.36 7.33
CA ILE A 118 -4.22 -5.29 8.55
C ILE A 118 -5.31 -4.23 8.49
N ALA A 119 -5.23 -3.25 7.58
CA ALA A 119 -6.21 -2.18 7.51
C ALA A 119 -7.65 -2.70 7.33
N PRO A 120 -7.91 -3.67 6.43
CA PRO A 120 -9.28 -4.17 6.27
C PRO A 120 -9.85 -4.75 7.55
N ILE A 121 -9.12 -5.59 8.28
CA ILE A 121 -9.64 -6.18 9.50
C ILE A 121 -9.79 -5.14 10.61
N THR A 122 -8.86 -4.18 10.68
CA THR A 122 -8.92 -3.11 11.67
C THR A 122 -10.18 -2.26 11.48
N PHE A 123 -10.40 -1.76 10.27
CA PHE A 123 -11.57 -0.92 9.99
C PHE A 123 -12.87 -1.70 9.99
N HIS A 124 -12.83 -2.97 9.58
CA HIS A 124 -14.02 -3.82 9.68
C HIS A 124 -14.50 -3.94 11.11
N ARG A 125 -13.57 -4.16 12.05
CA ARG A 125 -13.90 -4.23 13.48
C ARG A 125 -14.45 -2.91 14.01
N VAL A 126 -13.87 -1.79 13.58
CA VAL A 126 -14.33 -0.46 13.99
C VAL A 126 -15.73 -0.20 13.47
N GLN A 127 -15.99 -0.53 12.21
CA GLN A 127 -17.30 -0.28 11.58
C GLN A 127 -18.43 -1.14 12.16
N LYS A 128 -18.08 -2.27 12.77
CA LYS A 128 -19.06 -3.13 13.43
C LYS A 128 -19.54 -2.60 14.78
N ARG A 129 -18.79 -1.72 15.40
CA ARG A 129 -19.14 -1.19 16.73
C ARG A 129 -20.27 -0.15 16.72
#